data_7d118e2deb319db6f21908f399bd7cd0
#
_entry.id   7d118e2deb319db6f21908f399bd7cd0
#
_cell.length_a   1.000
_cell.length_b   1.000
_cell.length_c   1.000
_cell.angle_alpha   90.00
_cell.angle_beta   90.00
_cell.angle_gamma   90.00
#
_symmetry.space_group_name_H-M   'P 1'
#
loop_
_entity.id
_entity.type
_entity.pdbx_description
1 polymer ?
#
loop_
_entity_poly.entity_id
_entity_poly.type
_entity_poly.pdbx_seq_one_letter_code
_entity_poly.pdbx_strand_id
1 'polypeptide(L)'
;MYFKVDYDKLSDISRASLNKSNELNELYSDVMKIFDNINDNWISEDSSVYIGQMKKFMKNRVLENDALFKGAFTLNKIAILYGAQDDKWEEELKRSSLVNNKLVIEDGDRK
;
A
#
# COMPACT_ATOMS: atom_id res chain seq x y z
N MET A 1 -11.18 8.33 -26.52
CA MET A 1 -9.89 8.64 -25.95
C MET A 1 -9.25 7.43 -25.31
N TYR A 2 -7.98 7.31 -25.47
CA TYR A 2 -7.29 6.12 -25.08
C TYR A 2 -6.23 6.43 -24.03
N PHE A 3 -6.29 5.74 -22.91
CA PHE A 3 -5.30 5.88 -21.87
C PHE A 3 -4.40 4.68 -21.84
N LYS A 4 -3.14 4.94 -21.70
CA LYS A 4 -2.19 3.87 -21.48
C LYS A 4 -1.63 4.04 -20.08
N VAL A 5 -1.75 3.01 -19.28
CA VAL A 5 -1.22 2.99 -17.92
C VAL A 5 0.07 2.20 -17.93
N ASP A 6 1.10 2.78 -17.34
CA ASP A 6 2.35 2.07 -17.15
C ASP A 6 2.26 1.24 -15.89
N TYR A 7 1.86 -0.01 -16.04
CA TYR A 7 1.64 -0.91 -14.92
C TYR A 7 2.94 -1.31 -14.23
N ASP A 8 4.05 -1.34 -14.97
CA ASP A 8 5.34 -1.61 -14.36
C ASP A 8 5.73 -0.51 -13.40
N LYS A 9 5.55 0.72 -13.81
CA LYS A 9 5.83 1.88 -12.97
C LYS A 9 4.90 1.92 -11.78
N LEU A 10 3.62 1.62 -11.98
CA LEU A 10 2.66 1.56 -10.89
C LEU A 10 3.04 0.50 -9.87
N SER A 11 3.47 -0.65 -10.34
CA SER A 11 3.93 -1.72 -9.47
C SER A 11 5.16 -1.29 -8.68
N ASP A 12 6.11 -0.63 -9.33
CA ASP A 12 7.32 -0.17 -8.65
C ASP A 12 6.98 0.84 -7.56
N ILE A 13 6.10 1.78 -7.86
CA ILE A 13 5.67 2.79 -6.88
C ILE A 13 4.95 2.11 -5.71
N SER A 14 4.09 1.16 -6.01
CA SER A 14 3.35 0.45 -4.97
C SER A 14 4.28 -0.33 -4.05
N ARG A 15 5.28 -0.99 -4.62
CA ARG A 15 6.25 -1.74 -3.82
C ARG A 15 7.11 -0.82 -2.98
N ALA A 16 7.53 0.31 -3.54
CA ALA A 16 8.27 1.30 -2.77
C ALA A 16 7.43 1.82 -1.61
N SER A 17 6.13 2.04 -1.84
CA SER A 17 5.22 2.48 -0.79
C SER A 17 5.06 1.44 0.30
N LEU A 18 4.98 0.16 -0.08
CA LEU A 18 4.90 -0.93 0.88
C LEU A 18 6.15 -0.98 1.75
N ASN A 19 7.32 -0.83 1.13
CA ASN A 19 8.58 -0.83 1.87
C ASN A 19 8.65 0.34 2.85
N LYS A 20 8.24 1.51 2.41
CA LYS A 20 8.22 2.68 3.29
C LYS A 20 7.23 2.52 4.43
N SER A 21 6.08 1.91 4.15
CA SER A 21 5.09 1.64 5.17
C SER A 21 5.65 0.70 6.23
N ASN A 22 6.39 -0.32 5.83
CA ASN A 22 7.03 -1.24 6.77
C ASN A 22 8.09 -0.53 7.60
N GLU A 23 8.90 0.35 6.98
CA GLU A 23 9.89 1.13 7.72
C GLU A 23 9.22 2.03 8.74
N LEU A 24 8.11 2.65 8.38
CA LEU A 24 7.36 3.48 9.32
C LEU A 24 6.81 2.68 10.49
N ASN A 25 6.33 1.47 10.22
CA ASN A 25 5.83 0.62 11.30
C ASN A 25 6.94 0.28 12.29
N GLU A 26 8.13 -0.02 11.80
CA GLU A 26 9.27 -0.29 12.66
C GLU A 26 9.63 0.94 13.49
N LEU A 27 9.63 2.10 12.84
CA LEU A 27 9.93 3.35 13.52
C LEU A 27 8.89 3.65 14.61
N TYR A 28 7.61 3.46 14.30
CA TYR A 28 6.55 3.70 15.28
C TYR A 28 6.67 2.74 16.46
N SER A 29 7.03 1.49 16.19
CA SER A 29 7.26 0.52 17.24
C SER A 29 8.40 0.96 18.16
N ASP A 30 9.48 1.44 17.58
CA ASP A 30 10.63 1.92 18.35
C ASP A 30 10.25 3.13 19.20
N VAL A 31 9.48 4.06 18.60
CA VAL A 31 9.02 5.25 19.34
C VAL A 31 8.13 4.85 20.52
N MET A 32 7.27 3.87 20.31
CA MET A 32 6.41 3.39 21.41
C MET A 32 7.22 2.80 22.53
N LYS A 33 8.28 2.08 22.22
CA LYS A 33 9.20 1.54 23.23
C LYS A 33 9.89 2.65 24.01
N ILE A 34 10.24 3.72 23.32
CA ILE A 34 10.84 4.89 23.97
C ILE A 34 9.83 5.51 24.94
N PHE A 35 8.58 5.65 24.53
CA PHE A 35 7.55 6.19 25.41
C PHE A 35 7.35 5.30 26.63
N ASP A 36 7.36 3.99 26.47
CA ASP A 36 7.25 3.07 27.60
C ASP A 36 8.42 3.24 28.55
N ASN A 37 9.62 3.38 28.03
CA ASN A 37 10.81 3.59 28.83
C ASN A 37 10.74 4.91 29.59
N ILE A 38 10.30 5.98 28.94
CA ILE A 38 10.12 7.27 29.57
C ILE A 38 9.08 7.17 30.68
N ASN A 39 7.98 6.51 30.43
CA ASN A 39 6.91 6.35 31.38
C ASN A 39 7.40 5.61 32.64
N ASP A 40 8.27 4.62 32.45
CA ASP A 40 8.81 3.87 33.56
C ASP A 40 9.78 4.69 34.43
N ASN A 41 10.46 5.66 33.81
CA ASN A 41 11.51 6.42 34.46
C ASN A 41 11.11 7.85 34.83
N TRP A 42 10.04 8.36 34.30
CA TRP A 42 9.58 9.72 34.56
C TRP A 42 8.42 9.66 35.55
N ILE A 43 8.71 10.00 36.77
CA ILE A 43 7.72 9.94 37.83
C ILE A 43 7.28 11.34 38.21
N SER A 44 6.09 11.72 37.73
CA SER A 44 5.46 12.98 38.06
C SER A 44 3.95 12.81 37.95
N GLU A 45 3.21 13.76 38.50
CA GLU A 45 1.75 13.69 38.39
C GLU A 45 1.25 13.71 36.99
N ASP A 46 1.96 14.43 36.11
CA ASP A 46 1.49 14.66 34.75
C ASP A 46 2.07 13.69 33.74
N SER A 47 3.07 12.90 34.10
CA SER A 47 3.79 12.07 33.16
C SER A 47 2.86 11.07 32.47
N SER A 48 2.00 10.41 33.22
CA SER A 48 1.11 9.40 32.63
C SER A 48 0.11 10.03 31.67
N VAL A 49 -0.30 11.27 31.93
CA VAL A 49 -1.22 11.98 31.02
C VAL A 49 -0.53 12.29 29.71
N TYR A 50 0.68 12.86 29.76
CA TYR A 50 1.41 13.19 28.56
C TYR A 50 1.78 11.96 27.74
N ILE A 51 2.27 10.93 28.42
CA ILE A 51 2.63 9.69 27.73
C ILE A 51 1.39 9.04 27.12
N GLY A 52 0.25 9.07 27.84
CA GLY A 52 -0.99 8.55 27.31
C GLY A 52 -1.43 9.27 26.04
N GLN A 53 -1.29 10.60 26.03
CA GLN A 53 -1.63 11.38 24.85
C GLN A 53 -0.70 11.08 23.67
N MET A 54 0.59 10.95 23.95
CA MET A 54 1.56 10.64 22.90
C MET A 54 1.34 9.26 22.32
N LYS A 55 1.03 8.28 23.18
CA LYS A 55 0.72 6.94 22.71
C LYS A 55 -0.54 6.92 21.83
N LYS A 56 -1.54 7.70 22.21
CA LYS A 56 -2.76 7.80 21.42
C LYS A 56 -2.46 8.40 20.07
N PHE A 57 -1.64 9.45 20.03
CA PHE A 57 -1.22 10.08 18.79
C PHE A 57 -0.51 9.07 17.88
N MET A 58 0.42 8.31 18.45
CA MET A 58 1.16 7.30 17.68
C MET A 58 0.25 6.18 17.18
N LYS A 59 -0.71 5.77 18.01
CA LYS A 59 -1.67 4.76 17.59
C LYS A 59 -2.43 5.20 16.36
N ASN A 60 -2.81 6.47 16.30
CA ASN A 60 -3.49 7.00 15.12
C ASN A 60 -2.58 6.98 13.90
N ARG A 61 -1.28 7.30 14.08
CA ARG A 61 -0.32 7.23 12.97
C ARG A 61 -0.17 5.79 12.47
N VAL A 62 -0.15 4.84 13.37
CA VAL A 62 -0.06 3.42 13.00
C VAL A 62 -1.29 2.99 12.19
N LEU A 63 -2.47 3.43 12.61
CA LEU A 63 -3.69 3.12 11.87
C LEU A 63 -3.68 3.73 10.48
N GLU A 64 -3.21 4.96 10.36
CA GLU A 64 -3.08 5.62 9.05
C GLU A 64 -2.09 4.88 8.16
N ASN A 65 -0.99 4.46 8.74
CA ASN A 65 0.01 3.71 7.99
C ASN A 65 -0.52 2.35 7.54
N ASP A 66 -1.33 1.72 8.37
CA ASP A 66 -1.96 0.45 8.00
C ASP A 66 -2.87 0.64 6.79
N ALA A 67 -3.62 1.73 6.76
CA ALA A 67 -4.47 2.04 5.61
C ALA A 67 -3.63 2.28 4.36
N LEU A 68 -2.50 2.98 4.50
CA LEU A 68 -1.58 3.20 3.39
C LEU A 68 -1.02 1.87 2.88
N PHE A 69 -0.63 1.00 3.78
CA PHE A 69 -0.11 -0.31 3.43
C PHE A 69 -1.14 -1.10 2.61
N LYS A 70 -2.37 -1.13 3.09
CA LYS A 70 -3.44 -1.87 2.40
C LYS A 70 -3.72 -1.28 1.03
N GLY A 71 -3.72 0.04 0.92
CA GLY A 71 -3.92 0.70 -0.36
C GLY A 71 -2.79 0.39 -1.35
N ALA A 72 -1.55 0.47 -0.89
CA ALA A 72 -0.40 0.16 -1.73
C ALA A 72 -0.38 -1.30 -2.15
N PHE A 73 -0.73 -2.19 -1.22
CA PHE A 73 -0.82 -3.61 -1.52
C PHE A 73 -1.85 -3.87 -2.62
N THR A 74 -3.00 -3.24 -2.51
CA THR A 74 -4.07 -3.36 -3.50
C THR A 74 -3.63 -2.82 -4.85
N LEU A 75 -2.98 -1.66 -4.88
CA LEU A 75 -2.47 -1.09 -6.12
C LEU A 75 -1.45 -1.98 -6.79
N ASN A 76 -0.56 -2.57 -6.00
CA ASN A 76 0.43 -3.48 -6.55
C ASN A 76 -0.22 -4.72 -7.16
N LYS A 77 -1.24 -5.23 -6.48
CA LYS A 77 -1.98 -6.39 -6.98
C LYS A 77 -2.69 -6.04 -8.29
N ILE A 78 -3.31 -4.89 -8.35
CA ILE A 78 -3.96 -4.42 -9.57
C ILE A 78 -2.95 -4.28 -10.70
N ALA A 79 -1.80 -3.68 -10.42
CA ALA A 79 -0.78 -3.47 -11.42
C ALA A 79 -0.29 -4.80 -12.00
N ILE A 80 -0.09 -5.79 -11.15
CA ILE A 80 0.36 -7.11 -11.60
C ILE A 80 -0.70 -7.77 -12.46
N LEU A 81 -1.94 -7.75 -12.01
CA LEU A 81 -3.02 -8.44 -12.70
C LEU A 81 -3.34 -7.80 -14.05
N TYR A 82 -3.52 -6.48 -14.05
CA TYR A 82 -3.93 -5.81 -15.29
C TYR A 82 -2.76 -5.56 -16.22
N GLY A 83 -1.56 -5.43 -15.67
CA GLY A 83 -0.38 -5.35 -16.51
C GLY A 83 -0.16 -6.63 -17.30
N ALA A 84 -0.30 -7.75 -16.64
CA ALA A 84 -0.20 -9.04 -17.31
C ALA A 84 -1.28 -9.23 -18.35
N GLN A 85 -2.49 -8.78 -18.04
CA GLN A 85 -3.60 -8.87 -19.00
C GLN A 85 -3.36 -7.99 -20.22
N ASP A 86 -2.84 -6.79 -20.02
CA ASP A 86 -2.56 -5.89 -21.12
C ASP A 86 -1.50 -6.47 -22.04
N ASP A 87 -0.46 -7.05 -21.49
CA ASP A 87 0.59 -7.68 -22.29
C ASP A 87 0.05 -8.84 -23.09
N LYS A 88 -0.73 -9.67 -22.46
CA LYS A 88 -1.36 -10.80 -23.11
C LYS A 88 -2.29 -10.33 -24.23
N TRP A 89 -3.04 -9.30 -23.95
CA TRP A 89 -3.98 -8.72 -24.89
C TRP A 89 -3.27 -8.16 -26.11
N GLU A 90 -2.15 -7.47 -25.89
CA GLU A 90 -1.36 -6.97 -27.01
C GLU A 90 -0.85 -8.08 -27.89
N GLU A 91 -0.40 -9.16 -27.28
CA GLU A 91 0.07 -10.31 -28.04
C GLU A 91 -1.04 -10.92 -28.87
N GLU A 92 -2.21 -11.04 -28.29
CA GLU A 92 -3.36 -11.58 -29.00
C GLU A 92 -3.72 -10.71 -30.19
N LEU A 93 -3.70 -9.42 -30.02
CA LEU A 93 -3.99 -8.49 -31.11
C LEU A 93 -2.97 -8.60 -32.22
N LYS A 94 -1.71 -8.82 -31.89
CA LYS A 94 -0.66 -8.94 -32.88
C LYS A 94 -0.80 -10.24 -33.66
N ARG A 95 -1.20 -11.30 -33.02
CA ARG A 95 -1.32 -12.60 -33.67
C ARG A 95 -2.56 -12.69 -34.52
N SER A 96 -3.63 -12.11 -34.08
CA SER A 96 -4.89 -12.24 -34.78
C SER A 96 -5.64 -10.95 -34.65
N SER A 97 -5.72 -10.24 -35.72
CA SER A 97 -6.38 -8.95 -35.73
C SER A 97 -7.88 -9.08 -35.67
N LEU A 98 -8.41 -10.26 -35.58
CA LEU A 98 -9.82 -10.38 -35.89
C LEU A 98 -10.74 -10.63 -34.72
N VAL A 99 -10.26 -11.02 -33.60
CA VAL A 99 -11.22 -11.70 -32.75
C VAL A 99 -11.25 -11.28 -31.33
N ASN A 100 -10.88 -10.17 -30.94
CA ASN A 100 -10.51 -10.09 -29.57
C ASN A 100 -11.38 -9.27 -28.66
N ASN A 101 -12.42 -8.71 -29.19
CA ASN A 101 -13.36 -7.96 -28.38
C ASN A 101 -13.98 -8.79 -27.29
N LYS A 102 -14.24 -10.04 -27.62
CA LYS A 102 -14.85 -10.95 -26.68
C LYS A 102 -13.96 -11.22 -25.50
N LEU A 103 -12.67 -11.38 -25.76
CA LEU A 103 -11.72 -11.61 -24.69
C LEU A 103 -11.63 -10.42 -23.76
N VAL A 104 -11.64 -9.23 -24.30
CA VAL A 104 -11.62 -8.03 -23.48
C VAL A 104 -12.80 -7.99 -22.54
N ILE A 105 -13.98 -8.29 -23.06
CA ILE A 105 -15.19 -8.26 -22.26
C ILE A 105 -15.12 -9.28 -21.12
N GLU A 106 -14.64 -10.48 -21.44
CA GLU A 106 -14.54 -11.52 -20.43
C GLU A 106 -13.53 -11.17 -19.34
N ASP A 107 -12.41 -10.61 -19.75
CA ASP A 107 -11.42 -10.19 -18.78
C ASP A 107 -11.92 -9.07 -17.91
N GLY A 108 -12.68 -8.16 -18.47
CA GLY A 108 -13.27 -7.07 -17.72
C GLY A 108 -14.25 -7.53 -16.67
N ASP A 109 -14.93 -8.62 -16.90
CA ASP A 109 -15.89 -9.17 -15.96
C ASP A 109 -15.27 -9.91 -14.80
N ARG A 110 -14.02 -10.25 -14.93
CA ARG A 110 -13.33 -10.99 -13.90
C ARG A 110 -12.79 -10.05 -12.85
N LYS A 111 -13.40 -10.01 -11.74
CA LYS A 111 -12.95 -9.13 -10.68
C LYS A 111 -12.72 -9.87 -9.41
#